data_05ac0ea202bc1a5f255bfa5b7c31e4bd
#
_entry.id   05ac0ea202bc1a5f255bfa5b7c31e4bd
#
_cell.length_a   1.000
_cell.length_b   1.000
_cell.length_c   1.000
_cell.angle_alpha   90.00
_cell.angle_beta   90.00
_cell.angle_gamma   90.00
#
_symmetry.space_group_name_H-M   'P 1'
#
loop_
_entity.id
_entity.type
_entity.pdbx_description
1 polymer ?
#
loop_
_entity_poly.entity_id
_entity_poly.type
_entity_poly.pdbx_seq_one_letter_code
_entity_poly.pdbx_strand_id
1 'polypeptide(L)'
;MFLIRLLNMSTKAIKNTYNLGVDIGSTTMKVAVIDDNNNLLFSDYRRHNANIRQTTRHIMGSMYTKLGSCSLRVMITGSVGMGYAERLSFNFTQEVVAAAEVVKKNYPNVHTFIDMGGEDSKMIFFNEGKVPDIRMNGSCAGGTGAFIDQTATLLGVDTTELNSLAEKATTIYPIASRCGVFSKTDIQNLLARNVSRADIAASMFNAVALQVISSLSRGMDIEPNLFFCSGPVAYLPELKKHFQRLLQLEDSDCILPDNAQIIPALGCALLAKTELPKATRIAKLIYLLRYADEDLTLTHSNQLQPLFSNQTDFDNWLKNKTIHYIPTAQLTDSEPTDYYLGVDSGSTTTKIILLNSEGQIVYSDYRRNEGDSFNAFYASMQQLYQSVAYPENIIISRSCATGYGESLLKTAFNLDYGIVETMAHFTAAKSINPNVSFLLDIGGQDMKAIFIENGSIHRIEINEACSSGCGSFIETFANMLNYPVAEFARMACFAHHPYDLGTRCTVFMNSKVKQAMREGASVDDIAAGFSYSVIKNCLFKVMKLRNINELGNYIVVQGGTFRNLSIVRALELMTNTNVSLSNIPELMGAYGAALYAMNN
;
A
#
# COMPACT_ATOMS: atom_id res chain seq x y z
N MET A 1 0.67 -25.59 40.08
CA MET A 1 0.14 -25.27 41.41
C MET A 1 -0.77 -24.03 41.41
N PHE A 2 -0.47 -22.97 40.70
CA PHE A 2 -1.35 -21.78 40.56
C PHE A 2 -2.66 -22.08 39.82
N LEU A 3 -2.63 -22.93 38.80
CA LEU A 3 -3.79 -23.36 38.00
C LEU A 3 -4.83 -24.12 38.80
N ILE A 4 -4.39 -25.02 39.71
CA ILE A 4 -5.29 -25.79 40.58
C ILE A 4 -5.96 -24.87 41.62
N ARG A 5 -5.29 -23.81 42.05
CA ARG A 5 -5.89 -22.79 42.92
C ARG A 5 -6.96 -21.96 42.19
N LEU A 6 -6.78 -21.59 40.92
CA LEU A 6 -7.78 -20.86 40.11
C LEU A 6 -9.02 -21.72 39.81
N LEU A 7 -8.84 -23.02 39.53
CA LEU A 7 -9.95 -23.95 39.31
C LEU A 7 -10.72 -24.28 40.60
N ASN A 8 -10.03 -24.31 41.75
CA ASN A 8 -10.63 -24.60 43.07
C ASN A 8 -11.17 -23.35 43.80
N MET A 9 -10.89 -22.12 43.35
CA MET A 9 -11.48 -20.90 43.91
C MET A 9 -12.94 -20.62 43.48
N SER A 10 -13.63 -21.54 42.85
CA SER A 10 -14.88 -21.30 42.13
C SER A 10 -16.13 -21.96 42.68
N THR A 11 -16.22 -22.16 43.99
CA THR A 11 -17.50 -22.59 44.63
C THR A 11 -18.36 -21.43 45.16
N LYS A 12 -17.89 -20.17 45.08
CA LYS A 12 -18.76 -19.03 45.35
C LYS A 12 -19.72 -18.80 44.19
N ALA A 13 -21.00 -18.75 44.45
CA ALA A 13 -22.05 -18.42 43.49
C ALA A 13 -21.69 -17.10 42.77
N ILE A 14 -21.54 -17.15 41.42
CA ILE A 14 -21.30 -15.95 40.61
C ILE A 14 -22.62 -15.20 40.54
N LYS A 15 -22.67 -14.02 41.19
CA LYS A 15 -23.90 -13.22 41.27
C LYS A 15 -24.16 -12.38 40.03
N ASN A 16 -23.12 -12.02 39.24
CA ASN A 16 -23.27 -11.04 38.17
C ASN A 16 -22.85 -11.60 36.82
N THR A 17 -23.71 -11.41 35.85
CA THR A 17 -23.43 -11.66 34.43
C THR A 17 -23.40 -10.32 33.71
N TYR A 18 -22.36 -10.10 32.88
CA TYR A 18 -22.19 -8.88 32.10
C TYR A 18 -21.96 -9.24 30.62
N ASN A 19 -21.94 -8.24 29.75
CA ASN A 19 -21.81 -8.42 28.32
C ASN A 19 -20.50 -7.75 27.88
N LEU A 20 -19.61 -8.54 27.28
CA LEU A 20 -18.27 -8.13 26.85
C LEU A 20 -18.20 -8.09 25.33
N GLY A 21 -17.87 -6.93 24.78
CA GLY A 21 -17.43 -6.77 23.42
C GLY A 21 -15.91 -6.60 23.34
N VAL A 22 -15.29 -7.31 22.42
CA VAL A 22 -13.85 -7.26 22.16
C VAL A 22 -13.61 -6.95 20.70
N ASP A 23 -12.92 -5.85 20.42
CA ASP A 23 -12.47 -5.48 19.07
C ASP A 23 -10.95 -5.64 19.01
N ILE A 24 -10.48 -6.60 18.19
CA ILE A 24 -9.06 -6.84 17.93
C ILE A 24 -8.79 -6.44 16.49
N GLY A 25 -8.41 -5.19 16.30
CA GLY A 25 -8.00 -4.65 14.99
C GLY A 25 -6.54 -4.94 14.66
N SER A 26 -6.08 -4.40 13.53
CA SER A 26 -4.69 -4.54 13.06
C SER A 26 -3.65 -3.82 13.93
N THR A 27 -4.04 -2.71 14.58
CA THR A 27 -3.14 -1.86 15.38
C THR A 27 -3.52 -1.74 16.84
N THR A 28 -4.80 -1.89 17.16
CA THR A 28 -5.36 -1.64 18.48
C THR A 28 -6.27 -2.76 18.95
N MET A 29 -6.34 -2.95 20.27
CA MET A 29 -7.33 -3.77 20.93
C MET A 29 -8.22 -2.89 21.82
N LYS A 30 -9.53 -3.08 21.72
CA LYS A 30 -10.53 -2.34 22.47
C LYS A 30 -11.48 -3.32 23.14
N VAL A 31 -11.93 -2.97 24.33
CA VAL A 31 -12.95 -3.74 25.05
C VAL A 31 -13.99 -2.82 25.65
N ALA A 32 -15.22 -3.31 25.71
CA ALA A 32 -16.31 -2.66 26.42
C ALA A 32 -17.11 -3.73 27.19
N VAL A 33 -17.41 -3.46 28.46
CA VAL A 33 -18.27 -4.31 29.29
C VAL A 33 -19.46 -3.50 29.74
N ILE A 34 -20.65 -3.98 29.45
CA ILE A 34 -21.91 -3.38 29.88
C ILE A 34 -22.72 -4.30 30.79
N ASP A 35 -23.54 -3.72 31.64
CA ASP A 35 -24.55 -4.43 32.42
C ASP A 35 -25.84 -4.71 31.59
N ASP A 36 -26.83 -5.32 32.23
CA ASP A 36 -28.12 -5.58 31.56
C ASP A 36 -28.96 -4.28 31.32
N ASN A 37 -28.58 -3.16 31.92
CA ASN A 37 -29.17 -1.84 31.67
C ASN A 37 -28.42 -1.03 30.61
N ASN A 38 -27.40 -1.60 29.95
CA ASN A 38 -26.47 -0.99 29.00
C ASN A 38 -25.56 0.08 29.61
N ASN A 39 -25.37 0.13 30.92
CA ASN A 39 -24.38 1.01 31.53
C ASN A 39 -22.97 0.45 31.29
N LEU A 40 -22.07 1.33 30.82
CA LEU A 40 -20.68 0.99 30.59
C LEU A 40 -19.94 0.83 31.94
N LEU A 41 -19.57 -0.40 32.30
CA LEU A 41 -18.87 -0.73 33.55
C LEU A 41 -17.37 -0.66 33.42
N PHE A 42 -16.84 -1.06 32.27
CA PHE A 42 -15.42 -1.09 31.95
C PHE A 42 -15.19 -0.86 30.47
N SER A 43 -14.16 -0.09 30.15
CA SER A 43 -13.62 0.01 28.80
C SER A 43 -12.11 0.19 28.85
N ASP A 44 -11.43 -0.28 27.81
CA ASP A 44 -9.99 -0.04 27.60
C ASP A 44 -9.71 0.04 26.09
N TYR A 45 -8.74 0.87 25.73
CA TYR A 45 -8.26 1.06 24.38
C TYR A 45 -6.73 1.08 24.39
N ARG A 46 -6.10 0.13 23.70
CA ARG A 46 -4.63 0.02 23.67
C ARG A 46 -4.09 -0.29 22.30
N ARG A 47 -2.97 0.35 21.93
CA ARG A 47 -2.14 -0.10 20.82
C ARG A 47 -1.41 -1.37 21.23
N HIS A 48 -1.49 -2.42 20.42
CA HIS A 48 -0.82 -3.69 20.74
C HIS A 48 0.58 -3.81 20.13
N ASN A 49 0.97 -2.92 19.21
CA ASN A 49 2.28 -2.94 18.55
C ASN A 49 2.66 -4.35 18.07
N ALA A 50 1.70 -5.06 17.47
CA ALA A 50 1.71 -6.48 17.07
C ALA A 50 2.00 -7.47 18.23
N ASN A 51 1.97 -7.04 19.51
CA ASN A 51 2.05 -7.91 20.69
C ASN A 51 0.66 -8.05 21.33
N ILE A 52 -0.25 -8.69 20.60
CA ILE A 52 -1.65 -8.87 21.01
C ILE A 52 -1.74 -9.62 22.35
N ARG A 53 -0.89 -10.64 22.53
CA ARG A 53 -0.86 -11.46 23.75
C ARG A 53 -0.61 -10.63 25.02
N GLN A 54 0.39 -9.76 24.99
CA GLN A 54 0.71 -8.93 26.15
C GLN A 54 -0.40 -7.90 26.41
N THR A 55 -0.94 -7.31 25.34
CA THR A 55 -2.04 -6.35 25.44
C THR A 55 -3.29 -7.00 26.00
N THR A 56 -3.65 -8.20 25.52
CA THR A 56 -4.77 -8.99 26.06
C THR A 56 -4.60 -9.27 27.56
N ARG A 57 -3.38 -9.68 27.99
CA ARG A 57 -3.10 -9.92 29.42
C ARG A 57 -3.32 -8.67 30.27
N HIS A 58 -2.85 -7.52 29.81
CA HIS A 58 -3.02 -6.26 30.53
C HIS A 58 -4.50 -5.87 30.63
N ILE A 59 -5.23 -5.87 29.52
CA ILE A 59 -6.65 -5.50 29.49
C ILE A 59 -7.48 -6.45 30.38
N MET A 60 -7.29 -7.77 30.23
CA MET A 60 -8.03 -8.77 30.99
C MET A 60 -7.69 -8.70 32.49
N GLY A 61 -6.44 -8.40 32.82
CA GLY A 61 -6.02 -8.17 34.21
C GLY A 61 -6.70 -6.96 34.83
N SER A 62 -6.71 -5.81 34.12
CA SER A 62 -7.39 -4.59 34.55
C SER A 62 -8.91 -4.81 34.71
N MET A 63 -9.52 -5.50 33.75
CA MET A 63 -10.95 -5.87 33.79
C MET A 63 -11.27 -6.75 34.98
N TYR A 64 -10.46 -7.78 35.28
CA TYR A 64 -10.64 -8.64 36.45
C TYR A 64 -10.51 -7.87 37.76
N THR A 65 -9.54 -6.96 37.85
CA THR A 65 -9.34 -6.11 39.04
C THR A 65 -10.57 -5.24 39.29
N LYS A 66 -11.20 -4.70 38.26
CA LYS A 66 -12.37 -3.80 38.40
C LYS A 66 -13.69 -4.55 38.65
N LEU A 67 -13.92 -5.66 37.94
CA LEU A 67 -15.21 -6.37 37.96
C LEU A 67 -15.24 -7.55 38.92
N GLY A 68 -14.09 -8.07 39.35
CA GLY A 68 -13.97 -9.23 40.18
C GLY A 68 -14.40 -10.52 39.46
N SER A 69 -14.91 -11.49 40.24
CA SER A 69 -15.39 -12.77 39.71
C SER A 69 -16.79 -12.62 39.16
N CYS A 70 -16.92 -12.68 37.81
CA CYS A 70 -18.19 -12.55 37.11
C CYS A 70 -18.27 -13.54 35.92
N SER A 71 -19.45 -13.64 35.32
CA SER A 71 -19.66 -14.31 34.04
C SER A 71 -19.83 -13.28 32.91
N LEU A 72 -19.37 -13.59 31.72
CA LEU A 72 -19.37 -12.70 30.57
C LEU A 72 -19.99 -13.39 29.36
N ARG A 73 -20.97 -12.75 28.71
CA ARG A 73 -21.35 -13.08 27.34
C ARG A 73 -20.37 -12.33 26.41
N VAL A 74 -19.70 -13.06 25.54
CA VAL A 74 -18.57 -12.53 24.76
C VAL A 74 -18.88 -12.51 23.29
N MET A 75 -18.77 -11.33 22.67
CA MET A 75 -18.81 -11.14 21.21
C MET A 75 -17.50 -10.50 20.79
N ILE A 76 -16.91 -11.01 19.71
CA ILE A 76 -15.62 -10.53 19.18
C ILE A 76 -15.82 -9.90 17.82
N THR A 77 -15.03 -8.88 17.50
CA THR A 77 -14.93 -8.22 16.19
C THR A 77 -13.50 -7.82 15.89
N GLY A 78 -13.30 -7.19 14.74
CA GLY A 78 -12.01 -6.70 14.27
C GLY A 78 -11.28 -7.65 13.34
N SER A 79 -10.39 -7.11 12.51
CA SER A 79 -9.71 -7.86 11.45
C SER A 79 -8.85 -9.03 11.95
N VAL A 80 -8.30 -8.92 13.15
CA VAL A 80 -7.55 -9.99 13.83
C VAL A 80 -8.47 -10.82 14.72
N GLY A 81 -9.54 -10.22 15.21
CA GLY A 81 -10.52 -10.84 16.11
C GLY A 81 -11.19 -12.09 15.54
N MET A 82 -11.40 -12.16 14.22
CA MET A 82 -11.98 -13.31 13.54
C MET A 82 -11.21 -14.61 13.85
N GLY A 83 -9.90 -14.60 13.67
CA GLY A 83 -9.06 -15.77 13.95
C GLY A 83 -9.05 -16.17 15.44
N TYR A 84 -9.17 -15.19 16.35
CA TYR A 84 -9.32 -15.48 17.79
C TYR A 84 -10.69 -16.08 18.09
N ALA A 85 -11.76 -15.56 17.52
CA ALA A 85 -13.12 -16.06 17.70
C ALA A 85 -13.24 -17.51 17.24
N GLU A 86 -12.73 -17.84 16.05
CA GLU A 86 -12.73 -19.20 15.51
C GLU A 86 -12.00 -20.19 16.42
N ARG A 87 -10.74 -19.87 16.80
CA ARG A 87 -9.91 -20.74 17.64
C ARG A 87 -10.49 -20.97 19.04
N LEU A 88 -11.10 -19.95 19.60
CA LEU A 88 -11.63 -19.99 20.98
C LEU A 88 -13.11 -20.39 21.03
N SER A 89 -13.73 -20.61 19.86
CA SER A 89 -15.18 -20.92 19.73
C SER A 89 -16.05 -19.84 20.37
N PHE A 90 -15.69 -18.57 20.18
CA PHE A 90 -16.52 -17.42 20.53
C PHE A 90 -17.27 -16.89 19.32
N ASN A 91 -18.37 -16.18 19.56
CA ASN A 91 -19.14 -15.55 18.50
C ASN A 91 -18.38 -14.34 17.93
N PHE A 92 -18.48 -14.19 16.61
CA PHE A 92 -17.89 -13.08 15.86
C PHE A 92 -18.96 -12.29 15.12
N THR A 93 -18.80 -10.98 15.08
CA THR A 93 -19.59 -10.09 14.22
C THR A 93 -18.68 -9.16 13.44
N GLN A 94 -19.17 -8.66 12.33
CA GLN A 94 -18.43 -7.65 11.52
C GLN A 94 -18.40 -6.32 12.27
N GLU A 95 -17.28 -5.61 12.20
CA GLU A 95 -17.06 -4.33 12.88
C GLU A 95 -18.12 -3.28 12.49
N VAL A 96 -18.45 -3.22 11.20
CA VAL A 96 -19.50 -2.32 10.69
C VAL A 96 -20.89 -2.65 11.25
N VAL A 97 -21.20 -3.92 11.47
CA VAL A 97 -22.48 -4.36 12.07
C VAL A 97 -22.53 -3.97 13.54
N ALA A 98 -21.44 -4.20 14.27
CA ALA A 98 -21.32 -3.79 15.67
C ALA A 98 -21.47 -2.27 15.83
N ALA A 99 -20.76 -1.48 15.02
CA ALA A 99 -20.85 -0.03 15.07
C ALA A 99 -22.28 0.48 14.71
N ALA A 100 -22.89 -0.09 13.68
CA ALA A 100 -24.25 0.26 13.27
C ALA A 100 -25.29 -0.02 14.37
N GLU A 101 -25.09 -1.05 15.19
CA GLU A 101 -26.00 -1.35 16.31
C GLU A 101 -25.98 -0.23 17.36
N VAL A 102 -24.82 0.36 17.67
CA VAL A 102 -24.70 1.50 18.58
C VAL A 102 -25.42 2.72 18.01
N VAL A 103 -25.19 3.01 16.72
CA VAL A 103 -25.80 4.17 16.04
C VAL A 103 -27.32 4.04 16.04
N LYS A 104 -27.86 2.91 15.56
CA LYS A 104 -29.32 2.67 15.51
C LYS A 104 -30.00 2.83 16.88
N LYS A 105 -29.32 2.40 17.93
CA LYS A 105 -29.91 2.40 19.27
C LYS A 105 -29.81 3.74 19.97
N ASN A 106 -28.67 4.41 19.86
CA ASN A 106 -28.38 5.58 20.66
C ASN A 106 -28.41 6.90 19.86
N TYR A 107 -28.35 6.83 18.52
CA TYR A 107 -28.24 8.00 17.64
C TYR A 107 -29.11 7.83 16.38
N PRO A 108 -30.43 7.69 16.52
CA PRO A 108 -31.34 7.33 15.41
C PRO A 108 -31.39 8.35 14.28
N ASN A 109 -30.97 9.60 14.52
CA ASN A 109 -30.96 10.69 13.55
C ASN A 109 -29.65 10.78 12.75
N VAL A 110 -28.71 9.86 12.92
CA VAL A 110 -27.46 9.84 12.16
C VAL A 110 -27.73 9.41 10.72
N HIS A 111 -27.30 10.25 9.77
CA HIS A 111 -27.37 9.96 8.33
C HIS A 111 -26.10 9.31 7.79
N THR A 112 -24.95 9.81 8.21
CA THR A 112 -23.65 9.32 7.77
C THR A 112 -22.76 8.98 8.97
N PHE A 113 -22.07 7.86 8.87
CA PHE A 113 -21.10 7.39 9.86
C PHE A 113 -19.73 7.25 9.20
N ILE A 114 -18.69 7.84 9.80
CA ILE A 114 -17.30 7.72 9.38
C ILE A 114 -16.50 7.05 10.50
N ASP A 115 -15.89 5.92 10.16
CA ASP A 115 -14.93 5.20 10.99
C ASP A 115 -13.54 5.24 10.37
N MET A 116 -12.58 5.82 11.06
CA MET A 116 -11.18 5.84 10.67
C MET A 116 -10.37 4.92 11.55
N GLY A 117 -10.17 3.69 11.08
CA GLY A 117 -9.33 2.69 11.76
C GLY A 117 -7.82 2.97 11.61
N GLY A 118 -7.03 2.02 12.16
CA GLY A 118 -5.57 2.05 12.02
C GLY A 118 -5.10 1.76 10.59
N GLU A 119 -5.72 0.78 9.94
CA GLU A 119 -5.34 0.34 8.58
C GLU A 119 -6.50 0.33 7.60
N ASP A 120 -7.67 0.76 7.99
CA ASP A 120 -8.85 0.89 7.13
C ASP A 120 -9.65 2.15 7.46
N SER A 121 -10.56 2.50 6.58
CA SER A 121 -11.58 3.51 6.82
C SER A 121 -12.91 3.04 6.23
N LYS A 122 -14.00 3.39 6.89
CA LYS A 122 -15.34 2.96 6.54
C LYS A 122 -16.28 4.15 6.56
N MET A 123 -17.27 4.11 5.68
CA MET A 123 -18.38 5.06 5.65
C MET A 123 -19.68 4.30 5.51
N ILE A 124 -20.66 4.64 6.32
CA ILE A 124 -21.99 4.01 6.31
C ILE A 124 -23.02 5.12 6.12
N PHE A 125 -23.86 4.97 5.11
CA PHE A 125 -25.02 5.83 4.88
C PHE A 125 -26.28 5.13 5.38
N PHE A 126 -26.96 5.76 6.33
CA PHE A 126 -28.21 5.27 6.90
C PHE A 126 -29.37 5.95 6.18
N ASN A 127 -30.14 5.19 5.43
CA ASN A 127 -31.35 5.64 4.75
C ASN A 127 -32.58 5.05 5.45
N GLU A 128 -33.58 5.86 5.73
CA GLU A 128 -34.81 5.39 6.34
C GLU A 128 -35.46 4.25 5.52
N GLY A 129 -35.77 3.15 6.20
CA GLY A 129 -36.45 1.98 5.60
C GLY A 129 -35.60 1.18 4.60
N LYS A 130 -34.31 1.49 4.42
CA LYS A 130 -33.40 0.75 3.50
C LYS A 130 -32.25 0.10 4.27
N VAL A 131 -31.63 -0.86 3.62
CA VAL A 131 -30.35 -1.42 4.09
C VAL A 131 -29.28 -0.36 4.01
N PRO A 132 -28.45 -0.15 5.06
CA PRO A 132 -27.38 0.81 5.03
C PRO A 132 -26.37 0.54 3.88
N ASP A 133 -25.95 1.58 3.17
CA ASP A 133 -24.87 1.51 2.17
C ASP A 133 -23.52 1.57 2.92
N ILE A 134 -22.75 0.48 2.84
CA ILE A 134 -21.47 0.33 3.53
C ILE A 134 -20.35 0.41 2.52
N ARG A 135 -19.42 1.34 2.73
CA ARG A 135 -18.25 1.54 1.90
C ARG A 135 -16.97 1.45 2.72
N MET A 136 -16.00 0.73 2.21
CA MET A 136 -14.75 0.45 2.93
C MET A 136 -13.54 0.70 2.05
N ASN A 137 -12.49 1.24 2.67
CA ASN A 137 -11.15 1.30 2.13
C ASN A 137 -10.19 0.57 3.07
N GLY A 138 -9.91 -0.69 2.80
CA GLY A 138 -8.93 -1.52 3.52
C GLY A 138 -7.67 -1.80 2.70
N SER A 139 -7.55 -1.18 1.52
CA SER A 139 -6.46 -1.47 0.58
C SER A 139 -5.43 -0.35 0.48
N CYS A 140 -5.79 0.87 0.89
CA CYS A 140 -4.94 2.05 0.82
C CYS A 140 -4.82 2.71 2.19
N ALA A 141 -3.60 3.03 2.62
CA ALA A 141 -3.36 3.72 3.88
C ALA A 141 -3.76 5.20 3.87
N GLY A 142 -3.88 5.82 2.71
CA GLY A 142 -4.42 7.16 2.60
C GLY A 142 -5.80 7.23 3.25
N GLY A 143 -6.00 8.14 4.19
CA GLY A 143 -7.23 8.21 4.97
C GLY A 143 -7.31 7.25 6.17
N THR A 144 -6.17 6.77 6.71
CA THR A 144 -6.14 5.89 7.89
C THR A 144 -5.13 6.36 8.94
N GLY A 145 -5.26 5.83 10.17
CA GLY A 145 -4.33 6.13 11.27
C GLY A 145 -2.88 5.78 10.96
N ALA A 146 -2.62 4.73 10.19
CA ALA A 146 -1.25 4.33 9.82
C ALA A 146 -0.53 5.39 8.97
N PHE A 147 -1.25 6.12 8.13
CA PHE A 147 -0.68 7.24 7.38
C PHE A 147 -0.35 8.43 8.29
N ILE A 148 -1.21 8.71 9.27
CA ILE A 148 -0.98 9.74 10.29
C ILE A 148 0.28 9.40 11.11
N ASP A 149 0.41 8.14 11.57
CA ASP A 149 1.59 7.66 12.31
C ASP A 149 2.89 7.77 11.48
N GLN A 150 2.80 7.46 10.19
CA GLN A 150 3.96 7.59 9.29
C GLN A 150 4.39 9.06 9.13
N THR A 151 3.43 9.98 9.02
CA THR A 151 3.72 11.41 8.92
C THR A 151 4.31 11.95 10.22
N ALA A 152 3.80 11.54 11.38
CA ALA A 152 4.39 11.88 12.68
C ALA A 152 5.87 11.50 12.75
N THR A 153 6.18 10.25 12.30
CA THR A 153 7.58 9.78 12.22
C THR A 153 8.44 10.64 11.30
N LEU A 154 7.91 11.06 10.13
CA LEU A 154 8.63 11.94 9.20
C LEU A 154 8.91 13.32 9.77
N LEU A 155 7.98 13.85 10.56
CA LEU A 155 8.13 15.15 11.23
C LEU A 155 8.95 15.06 12.52
N GLY A 156 9.33 13.84 12.95
CA GLY A 156 10.09 13.62 14.18
C GLY A 156 9.31 13.96 15.46
N VAL A 157 7.99 13.69 15.47
CA VAL A 157 7.08 13.96 16.59
C VAL A 157 6.21 12.73 16.90
N ASP A 158 5.62 12.69 18.09
CA ASP A 158 4.59 11.72 18.41
C ASP A 158 3.26 12.07 17.71
N THR A 159 2.44 11.06 17.44
CA THR A 159 1.11 11.25 16.81
C THR A 159 0.23 12.22 17.60
N THR A 160 0.33 12.22 18.93
CA THR A 160 -0.40 13.15 19.81
C THR A 160 0.07 14.61 19.66
N GLU A 161 1.34 14.82 19.34
CA GLU A 161 1.92 16.16 19.15
C GLU A 161 1.50 16.77 17.80
N LEU A 162 1.11 15.93 16.81
CA LEU A 162 0.64 16.42 15.51
C LEU A 162 -0.57 17.35 15.63
N ASN A 163 -1.49 17.07 16.55
CA ASN A 163 -2.65 17.93 16.76
C ASN A 163 -2.23 19.33 17.21
N SER A 164 -1.36 19.40 18.22
CA SER A 164 -0.86 20.69 18.76
C SER A 164 0.02 21.46 17.75
N LEU A 165 0.64 20.77 16.81
CA LEU A 165 1.31 21.40 15.68
C LEU A 165 0.29 21.99 14.70
N ALA A 166 -0.70 21.20 14.28
CA ALA A 166 -1.70 21.62 13.31
C ALA A 166 -2.52 22.83 13.77
N GLU A 167 -2.80 22.94 15.07
CA GLU A 167 -3.45 24.12 15.68
C GLU A 167 -2.72 25.44 15.41
N LYS A 168 -1.40 25.39 15.20
CA LYS A 168 -0.55 26.58 14.96
C LYS A 168 -0.35 26.87 13.48
N ALA A 169 -0.99 26.13 12.60
CA ALA A 169 -0.84 26.29 11.17
C ALA A 169 -1.47 27.60 10.68
N THR A 170 -0.80 28.20 9.72
CA THR A 170 -1.27 29.43 9.05
C THR A 170 -1.66 29.19 7.60
N THR A 171 -1.09 28.14 6.97
CA THR A 171 -1.28 27.85 5.56
C THR A 171 -1.47 26.36 5.33
N ILE A 172 -2.37 26.01 4.41
CA ILE A 172 -2.59 24.64 3.95
C ILE A 172 -1.95 24.49 2.57
N TYR A 173 -0.99 23.60 2.47
CA TYR A 173 -0.32 23.26 1.22
C TYR A 173 -0.98 22.04 0.56
N PRO A 174 -0.98 21.96 -0.77
CA PRO A 174 -1.47 20.77 -1.46
C PRO A 174 -0.52 19.58 -1.17
N ILE A 175 -1.10 18.52 -0.63
CA ILE A 175 -0.46 17.21 -0.46
C ILE A 175 -1.35 16.21 -1.19
N ALA A 176 -0.74 15.30 -1.97
CA ALA A 176 -1.49 14.30 -2.72
C ALA A 176 -2.38 13.45 -1.80
N SER A 177 -3.69 13.58 -1.97
CA SER A 177 -4.70 12.86 -1.19
C SER A 177 -5.01 11.47 -1.78
N ARG A 178 -3.99 10.72 -2.20
CA ARG A 178 -4.18 9.40 -2.83
C ARG A 178 -3.32 8.30 -2.20
N CYS A 179 -2.03 8.32 -2.38
CA CYS A 179 -1.13 7.28 -1.86
C CYS A 179 -0.21 7.84 -0.79
N GLY A 180 -0.14 7.18 0.38
CA GLY A 180 0.74 7.59 1.48
C GLY A 180 2.22 7.66 1.11
N VAL A 181 2.67 6.92 0.09
CA VAL A 181 4.07 7.00 -0.41
C VAL A 181 4.28 8.29 -1.18
N PHE A 182 3.36 8.68 -2.03
CA PHE A 182 3.44 9.94 -2.79
C PHE A 182 3.25 11.16 -1.88
N SER A 183 2.29 11.08 -0.95
CA SER A 183 2.14 12.12 0.08
C SER A 183 3.41 12.29 0.91
N LYS A 184 4.17 11.20 1.16
CA LYS A 184 5.47 11.27 1.82
C LYS A 184 6.47 12.12 1.02
N THR A 185 6.51 11.92 -0.30
CA THR A 185 7.38 12.71 -1.18
C THR A 185 7.00 14.20 -1.15
N ASP A 186 5.71 14.50 -1.19
CA ASP A 186 5.24 15.89 -1.08
C ASP A 186 5.64 16.51 0.26
N ILE A 187 5.47 15.78 1.37
CA ILE A 187 5.89 16.23 2.69
C ILE A 187 7.40 16.48 2.75
N GLN A 188 8.22 15.60 2.16
CA GLN A 188 9.68 15.77 2.10
C GLN A 188 10.06 17.00 1.27
N ASN A 189 9.37 17.26 0.16
CA ASN A 189 9.57 18.46 -0.65
C ASN A 189 9.20 19.75 0.12
N LEU A 190 8.11 19.72 0.89
CA LEU A 190 7.72 20.84 1.74
C LEU A 190 8.75 21.10 2.84
N LEU A 191 9.29 20.04 3.47
CA LEU A 191 10.37 20.14 4.46
C LEU A 191 11.64 20.72 3.83
N ALA A 192 12.03 20.27 2.64
CA ALA A 192 13.19 20.79 1.90
C ALA A 192 13.05 22.28 1.54
N ARG A 193 11.81 22.75 1.35
CA ARG A 193 11.48 24.17 1.13
C ARG A 193 11.33 24.98 2.43
N ASN A 194 11.69 24.41 3.57
CA ASN A 194 11.59 25.02 4.90
C ASN A 194 10.15 25.45 5.29
N VAL A 195 9.13 24.76 4.78
CA VAL A 195 7.76 24.95 5.23
C VAL A 195 7.63 24.52 6.69
N SER A 196 6.87 25.26 7.48
CA SER A 196 6.73 24.99 8.91
C SER A 196 6.12 23.59 9.16
N ARG A 197 6.60 22.89 10.21
CA ARG A 197 6.02 21.61 10.61
C ARG A 197 4.53 21.71 10.96
N ALA A 198 4.10 22.87 11.44
CA ALA A 198 2.70 23.17 11.74
C ALA A 198 1.83 23.15 10.48
N ASP A 199 2.25 23.87 9.44
CA ASP A 199 1.54 23.92 8.16
C ASP A 199 1.53 22.54 7.49
N ILE A 200 2.64 21.79 7.57
CA ILE A 200 2.71 20.42 7.05
C ILE A 200 1.74 19.49 7.78
N ALA A 201 1.65 19.57 9.12
CA ALA A 201 0.73 18.75 9.91
C ALA A 201 -0.74 19.02 9.56
N ALA A 202 -1.11 20.30 9.45
CA ALA A 202 -2.46 20.68 9.05
C ALA A 202 -2.77 20.30 7.59
N SER A 203 -1.80 20.47 6.68
CA SER A 203 -1.93 20.06 5.27
C SER A 203 -2.12 18.55 5.14
N MET A 204 -1.45 17.76 5.98
CA MET A 204 -1.62 16.33 6.04
C MET A 204 -3.03 15.95 6.55
N PHE A 205 -3.55 16.58 7.61
CA PHE A 205 -4.92 16.34 8.06
C PHE A 205 -5.95 16.68 6.99
N ASN A 206 -5.72 17.76 6.24
CA ASN A 206 -6.56 18.11 5.10
C ASN A 206 -6.53 17.03 4.02
N ALA A 207 -5.34 16.51 3.67
CA ALA A 207 -5.20 15.44 2.68
C ALA A 207 -5.86 14.13 3.13
N VAL A 208 -5.73 13.77 4.41
CA VAL A 208 -6.38 12.60 5.02
C VAL A 208 -7.90 12.70 4.94
N ALA A 209 -8.48 13.82 5.37
CA ALA A 209 -9.92 14.04 5.34
C ALA A 209 -10.46 14.01 3.90
N LEU A 210 -9.77 14.71 2.97
CA LEU A 210 -10.13 14.71 1.55
C LEU A 210 -10.07 13.30 0.94
N GLN A 211 -9.06 12.49 1.30
CA GLN A 211 -8.93 11.12 0.85
C GLN A 211 -10.10 10.24 1.32
N VAL A 212 -10.49 10.34 2.58
CA VAL A 212 -11.65 9.60 3.13
C VAL A 212 -12.92 9.98 2.40
N ILE A 213 -13.18 11.28 2.28
CA ILE A 213 -14.37 11.79 1.60
C ILE A 213 -14.39 11.30 0.15
N SER A 214 -13.35 11.58 -0.65
CA SER A 214 -13.34 11.30 -2.08
C SER A 214 -13.40 9.80 -2.40
N SER A 215 -12.72 8.97 -1.59
CA SER A 215 -12.67 7.51 -1.84
C SER A 215 -13.94 6.79 -1.42
N LEU A 216 -14.64 7.28 -0.38
CA LEU A 216 -15.78 6.58 0.21
C LEU A 216 -17.12 7.20 -0.13
N SER A 217 -17.25 8.51 -0.32
CA SER A 217 -18.55 9.10 -0.68
C SER A 217 -18.99 8.69 -2.10
N ARG A 218 -18.04 8.63 -3.05
CA ARG A 218 -18.29 8.19 -4.44
C ARG A 218 -19.58 8.76 -5.03
N GLY A 219 -19.76 10.08 -4.88
CA GLY A 219 -20.91 10.81 -5.39
C GLY A 219 -22.17 10.78 -4.52
N MET A 220 -22.11 10.21 -3.31
CA MET A 220 -23.14 10.40 -2.30
C MET A 220 -22.84 11.65 -1.49
N ASP A 221 -23.86 12.43 -1.20
CA ASP A 221 -23.76 13.60 -0.33
C ASP A 221 -23.62 13.15 1.13
N ILE A 222 -22.79 13.86 1.87
CA ILE A 222 -22.61 13.66 3.32
C ILE A 222 -23.42 14.76 4.00
N GLU A 223 -24.55 14.37 4.54
CA GLU A 223 -25.52 15.28 5.15
C GLU A 223 -25.19 15.56 6.64
N PRO A 224 -25.77 16.64 7.26
CA PRO A 224 -25.72 16.89 8.69
C PRO A 224 -26.13 15.66 9.53
N ASN A 225 -25.79 15.66 10.81
CA ASN A 225 -25.80 14.50 11.71
C ASN A 225 -24.76 13.44 11.30
N LEU A 226 -23.57 13.91 10.91
CA LEU A 226 -22.40 13.08 10.65
C LEU A 226 -21.83 12.54 11.96
N PHE A 227 -21.76 11.22 12.07
CA PHE A 227 -21.20 10.54 13.24
C PHE A 227 -19.76 10.10 13.01
N PHE A 228 -18.85 10.52 13.87
CA PHE A 228 -17.48 10.09 13.85
C PHE A 228 -17.18 8.99 14.87
N CYS A 229 -16.40 8.02 14.45
CA CYS A 229 -15.96 6.89 15.25
C CYS A 229 -14.45 6.69 15.13
N SER A 230 -13.87 5.95 16.07
CA SER A 230 -12.46 5.55 16.11
C SER A 230 -11.46 6.55 16.68
N GLY A 231 -10.26 5.98 16.92
CA GLY A 231 -9.18 6.67 17.62
C GLY A 231 -8.65 7.92 16.91
N PRO A 232 -8.32 7.90 15.62
CA PRO A 232 -7.77 9.08 14.95
C PRO A 232 -8.62 10.33 15.13
N VAL A 233 -9.93 10.28 14.89
CA VAL A 233 -10.80 11.45 15.04
C VAL A 233 -11.05 11.80 16.51
N ALA A 234 -11.10 10.78 17.40
CA ALA A 234 -11.31 10.99 18.84
C ALA A 234 -10.11 11.70 19.52
N TYR A 235 -8.89 11.39 19.08
CA TYR A 235 -7.67 11.92 19.69
C TYR A 235 -7.05 13.10 18.94
N LEU A 236 -7.51 13.41 17.75
CA LEU A 236 -6.98 14.49 16.90
C LEU A 236 -8.12 15.47 16.50
N PRO A 237 -8.52 16.39 17.38
CA PRO A 237 -9.60 17.35 17.12
C PRO A 237 -9.40 18.18 15.84
N GLU A 238 -8.16 18.53 15.50
CA GLU A 238 -7.87 19.26 14.26
C GLU A 238 -8.26 18.46 13.01
N LEU A 239 -8.12 17.13 13.04
CA LEU A 239 -8.58 16.28 11.95
C LEU A 239 -10.11 16.39 11.75
N LYS A 240 -10.90 16.40 12.83
CA LYS A 240 -12.36 16.66 12.77
C LYS A 240 -12.66 18.00 12.10
N LYS A 241 -11.95 19.08 12.49
CA LYS A 241 -12.12 20.41 11.90
C LYS A 241 -11.85 20.43 10.39
N HIS A 242 -10.89 19.64 9.92
CA HIS A 242 -10.64 19.50 8.47
C HIS A 242 -11.79 18.82 7.74
N PHE A 243 -12.41 17.78 8.31
CA PHE A 243 -13.64 17.20 7.77
C PHE A 243 -14.77 18.24 7.71
N GLN A 244 -15.01 18.95 8.78
CA GLN A 244 -16.04 19.98 8.87
C GLN A 244 -15.86 21.04 7.79
N ARG A 245 -14.64 21.57 7.64
CA ARG A 245 -14.33 22.59 6.64
C ARG A 245 -14.53 22.08 5.20
N LEU A 246 -14.09 20.85 4.88
CA LEU A 246 -14.21 20.27 3.54
C LEU A 246 -15.68 19.97 3.18
N LEU A 247 -16.48 19.60 4.16
CA LEU A 247 -17.89 19.27 4.00
C LEU A 247 -18.82 20.47 4.23
N GLN A 248 -18.29 21.64 4.63
CA GLN A 248 -19.04 22.83 4.99
C GLN A 248 -20.09 22.58 6.10
N LEU A 249 -19.68 21.78 7.12
CA LEU A 249 -20.51 21.42 8.26
C LEU A 249 -20.07 22.18 9.51
N GLU A 250 -21.06 22.57 10.33
CA GLU A 250 -20.84 23.19 11.63
C GLU A 250 -20.59 22.11 12.72
N ASP A 251 -20.17 22.53 13.90
CA ASP A 251 -19.90 21.59 15.00
C ASP A 251 -21.18 20.88 15.47
N SER A 252 -22.32 21.53 15.39
CA SER A 252 -23.65 20.97 15.68
C SER A 252 -24.10 19.88 14.72
N ASP A 253 -23.55 19.87 13.50
CA ASP A 253 -23.86 18.89 12.47
C ASP A 253 -23.05 17.59 12.63
N CYS A 254 -22.11 17.57 13.58
CA CYS A 254 -21.14 16.50 13.78
C CYS A 254 -21.23 15.90 15.18
N ILE A 255 -21.44 14.61 15.26
CA ILE A 255 -21.53 13.87 16.51
C ILE A 255 -20.21 13.13 16.73
N LEU A 256 -19.50 13.46 17.81
CA LEU A 256 -18.32 12.73 18.28
C LEU A 256 -18.55 12.37 19.75
N PRO A 257 -18.95 11.13 20.08
CA PRO A 257 -19.17 10.73 21.47
C PRO A 257 -17.86 10.60 22.24
N ASP A 258 -17.88 10.80 23.55
CA ASP A 258 -16.72 10.68 24.44
C ASP A 258 -16.02 9.30 24.36
N ASN A 259 -16.75 8.28 23.93
CA ASN A 259 -16.27 6.91 23.78
C ASN A 259 -16.14 6.47 22.31
N ALA A 260 -15.96 7.42 21.39
CA ALA A 260 -15.86 7.18 19.95
C ALA A 260 -14.84 6.07 19.58
N GLN A 261 -13.73 5.99 20.31
CA GLN A 261 -12.66 5.03 20.08
C GLN A 261 -13.04 3.58 20.39
N ILE A 262 -14.11 3.31 21.12
CA ILE A 262 -14.54 1.95 21.50
C ILE A 262 -15.91 1.55 20.94
N ILE A 263 -16.48 2.32 20.04
CA ILE A 263 -17.83 2.09 19.48
C ILE A 263 -18.01 0.65 18.93
N PRO A 264 -17.09 0.06 18.14
CA PRO A 264 -17.26 -1.32 17.69
C PRO A 264 -17.29 -2.35 18.85
N ALA A 265 -16.46 -2.15 19.88
CA ALA A 265 -16.48 -3.00 21.07
C ALA A 265 -17.78 -2.84 21.86
N LEU A 266 -18.29 -1.61 21.97
CA LEU A 266 -19.58 -1.33 22.62
C LEU A 266 -20.73 -2.01 21.86
N GLY A 267 -20.74 -1.94 20.53
CA GLY A 267 -21.71 -2.63 19.70
C GLY A 267 -21.66 -4.14 19.87
N CYS A 268 -20.47 -4.72 19.95
CA CYS A 268 -20.30 -6.14 20.28
C CYS A 268 -20.90 -6.49 21.64
N ALA A 269 -20.72 -5.65 22.66
CA ALA A 269 -21.31 -5.87 23.99
C ALA A 269 -22.85 -5.82 23.95
N LEU A 270 -23.44 -4.93 23.14
CA LEU A 270 -24.87 -4.86 22.92
C LEU A 270 -25.40 -6.13 22.20
N LEU A 271 -24.73 -6.58 21.14
CA LEU A 271 -25.07 -7.83 20.45
C LEU A 271 -24.89 -9.06 21.34
N ALA A 272 -23.83 -9.11 22.16
CA ALA A 272 -23.63 -10.18 23.11
C ALA A 272 -24.81 -10.31 24.09
N LYS A 273 -25.39 -9.20 24.52
CA LYS A 273 -26.57 -9.17 25.39
C LYS A 273 -27.83 -9.75 24.72
N THR A 274 -28.05 -9.40 23.47
CA THR A 274 -29.29 -9.75 22.75
C THR A 274 -29.26 -11.13 22.11
N GLU A 275 -28.08 -11.57 21.65
CA GLU A 275 -27.94 -12.76 20.82
C GLU A 275 -27.38 -13.99 21.57
N LEU A 276 -26.67 -13.77 22.69
CA LEU A 276 -25.95 -14.86 23.34
C LEU A 276 -26.62 -15.35 24.62
N PRO A 277 -27.11 -16.61 24.64
CA PRO A 277 -27.72 -17.18 25.84
C PRO A 277 -26.71 -17.65 26.89
N LYS A 278 -25.46 -17.94 26.49
CA LYS A 278 -24.44 -18.53 27.33
C LYS A 278 -23.37 -17.52 27.78
N ALA A 279 -23.01 -17.54 29.05
CA ALA A 279 -21.94 -16.75 29.60
C ALA A 279 -20.74 -17.62 30.01
N THR A 280 -19.54 -17.10 29.87
CA THR A 280 -18.28 -17.75 30.24
C THR A 280 -17.71 -17.05 31.49
N ARG A 281 -17.17 -17.81 32.43
CA ARG A 281 -16.52 -17.24 33.62
C ARG A 281 -15.28 -16.42 33.19
N ILE A 282 -15.10 -15.24 33.75
CA ILE A 282 -13.96 -14.36 33.46
C ILE A 282 -12.61 -15.08 33.60
N ALA A 283 -12.45 -15.92 34.64
CA ALA A 283 -11.23 -16.70 34.85
C ALA A 283 -10.95 -17.69 33.72
N LYS A 284 -12.00 -18.34 33.16
CA LYS A 284 -11.88 -19.22 32.01
C LYS A 284 -11.54 -18.43 30.74
N LEU A 285 -12.15 -17.27 30.54
CA LEU A 285 -11.86 -16.39 29.41
C LEU A 285 -10.39 -15.93 29.43
N ILE A 286 -9.89 -15.48 30.58
CA ILE A 286 -8.48 -15.09 30.74
C ILE A 286 -7.55 -16.28 30.43
N TYR A 287 -7.89 -17.47 30.89
CA TYR A 287 -7.13 -18.67 30.56
C TYR A 287 -7.10 -18.95 29.06
N LEU A 288 -8.25 -18.99 28.42
CA LEU A 288 -8.37 -19.24 26.97
C LEU A 288 -7.58 -18.23 26.15
N LEU A 289 -7.72 -16.94 26.43
CA LEU A 289 -7.01 -15.87 25.73
C LEU A 289 -5.50 -15.89 25.98
N ARG A 290 -5.06 -16.38 27.15
CA ARG A 290 -3.65 -16.50 27.48
C ARG A 290 -2.93 -17.59 26.68
N TYR A 291 -3.61 -18.68 26.38
CA TYR A 291 -3.05 -19.87 25.74
C TYR A 291 -3.44 -19.99 24.27
N ALA A 292 -4.27 -19.07 23.75
CA ALA A 292 -4.67 -19.06 22.33
C ALA A 292 -3.51 -18.99 21.33
N ASP A 293 -2.36 -18.49 21.80
CA ASP A 293 -1.16 -18.30 20.96
C ASP A 293 -0.06 -19.34 21.22
N GLU A 294 -0.24 -20.29 22.15
CA GLU A 294 0.79 -21.31 22.41
C GLU A 294 0.91 -22.34 21.27
N ASP A 295 -0.13 -22.52 20.47
CA ASP A 295 -0.13 -23.36 19.26
C ASP A 295 0.39 -22.64 18.01
N LEU A 296 0.85 -21.38 18.12
CA LEU A 296 1.57 -20.68 17.05
C LEU A 296 3.04 -21.09 16.99
N THR A 297 3.36 -22.37 17.15
CA THR A 297 4.54 -22.93 16.52
C THR A 297 4.32 -22.87 15.03
N LEU A 298 5.08 -21.98 14.34
CA LEU A 298 5.34 -21.92 12.91
C LEU A 298 4.46 -22.89 12.10
N THR A 299 3.18 -22.55 11.91
CA THR A 299 2.44 -23.24 10.87
C THR A 299 3.10 -22.84 9.57
N HIS A 300 3.63 -23.81 8.81
CA HIS A 300 4.20 -23.64 7.48
C HIS A 300 3.25 -22.99 6.47
N SER A 301 2.09 -22.51 6.92
CA SER A 301 1.02 -21.90 6.13
C SER A 301 1.38 -20.54 5.49
N ASN A 302 2.43 -19.86 5.97
CA ASN A 302 2.86 -18.56 5.46
C ASN A 302 4.17 -18.63 4.65
N GLN A 303 4.60 -19.82 4.22
CA GLN A 303 5.79 -19.97 3.41
C GLN A 303 5.44 -20.15 1.94
N LEU A 304 6.18 -19.45 1.09
CA LEU A 304 6.14 -19.58 -0.36
C LEU A 304 7.30 -20.49 -0.80
N GLN A 305 7.25 -20.99 -2.03
CA GLN A 305 8.37 -21.75 -2.58
C GLN A 305 9.59 -20.83 -2.76
N PRO A 306 10.83 -21.32 -2.55
CA PRO A 306 12.04 -20.59 -2.88
C PRO A 306 12.06 -20.17 -4.34
N LEU A 307 12.61 -18.98 -4.63
CA LEU A 307 12.79 -18.53 -6.01
C LEU A 307 13.77 -19.43 -6.76
N PHE A 308 14.85 -19.81 -6.08
CA PHE A 308 15.82 -20.77 -6.56
C PHE A 308 16.22 -21.72 -5.42
N SER A 309 16.44 -22.99 -5.76
CA SER A 309 16.82 -24.00 -4.77
C SER A 309 18.27 -23.84 -4.28
N ASN A 310 19.15 -23.31 -5.13
CA ASN A 310 20.57 -23.07 -4.85
C ASN A 310 21.21 -22.24 -5.98
N GLN A 311 22.52 -21.94 -5.83
CA GLN A 311 23.27 -21.17 -6.83
C GLN A 311 23.28 -21.85 -8.20
N THR A 312 23.43 -23.17 -8.27
CA THR A 312 23.45 -23.91 -9.55
C THR A 312 22.10 -23.81 -10.29
N ASP A 313 20.99 -23.83 -9.57
CA ASP A 313 19.64 -23.62 -10.13
C ASP A 313 19.50 -22.20 -10.71
N PHE A 314 19.97 -21.19 -9.97
CA PHE A 314 20.01 -19.80 -10.45
C PHE A 314 20.86 -19.67 -11.72
N ASP A 315 22.08 -20.22 -11.73
CA ASP A 315 23.00 -20.12 -12.86
C ASP A 315 22.43 -20.83 -14.11
N ASN A 316 21.80 -21.98 -13.94
CA ASN A 316 21.14 -22.71 -15.02
C ASN A 316 19.93 -21.93 -15.56
N TRP A 317 19.12 -21.35 -14.66
CA TRP A 317 17.99 -20.52 -15.07
C TRP A 317 18.49 -19.30 -15.85
N LEU A 318 19.50 -18.59 -15.35
CA LEU A 318 20.06 -17.40 -16.00
C LEU A 318 20.65 -17.73 -17.38
N LYS A 319 21.35 -18.87 -17.51
CA LYS A 319 21.92 -19.33 -18.77
C LYS A 319 20.85 -19.63 -19.83
N ASN A 320 19.70 -20.14 -19.39
CA ASN A 320 18.58 -20.49 -20.28
C ASN A 320 17.56 -19.36 -20.43
N LYS A 321 17.81 -18.20 -19.76
CA LYS A 321 16.90 -17.07 -19.80
C LYS A 321 16.94 -16.39 -21.15
N THR A 322 15.77 -16.13 -21.74
CA THR A 322 15.65 -15.35 -22.96
C THR A 322 15.91 -13.88 -22.67
N ILE A 323 17.14 -13.43 -22.89
CA ILE A 323 17.54 -12.03 -22.82
C ILE A 323 17.80 -11.54 -24.24
N HIS A 324 17.03 -10.55 -24.68
CA HIS A 324 17.23 -9.92 -25.97
C HIS A 324 18.24 -8.78 -25.82
N TYR A 325 19.38 -8.96 -26.44
CA TYR A 325 20.43 -7.95 -26.48
C TYR A 325 20.12 -6.96 -27.61
N ILE A 326 19.82 -5.71 -27.22
CA ILE A 326 19.64 -4.64 -28.19
C ILE A 326 21.03 -4.30 -28.76
N PRO A 327 21.17 -4.29 -30.10
CA PRO A 327 22.45 -4.01 -30.72
C PRO A 327 22.98 -2.61 -30.36
N THR A 328 24.29 -2.50 -30.18
CA THR A 328 24.98 -1.24 -29.92
C THR A 328 26.07 -1.00 -30.97
N ALA A 329 26.36 0.24 -31.28
CA ALA A 329 27.47 0.65 -32.13
C ALA A 329 28.21 1.84 -31.51
N GLN A 330 29.38 2.17 -32.04
CA GLN A 330 30.09 3.38 -31.62
C GLN A 330 29.43 4.61 -32.23
N LEU A 331 29.32 5.68 -31.45
CA LEU A 331 28.93 6.98 -31.96
C LEU A 331 30.05 7.51 -32.87
N THR A 332 29.72 7.86 -34.13
CA THR A 332 30.64 8.41 -35.11
C THR A 332 30.35 9.88 -35.31
N ASP A 333 31.40 10.70 -35.32
CA ASP A 333 31.34 12.15 -35.52
C ASP A 333 32.37 12.62 -36.55
N SER A 334 33.04 11.71 -37.26
CA SER A 334 34.04 12.02 -38.26
C SER A 334 33.45 12.65 -39.53
N GLU A 335 32.17 12.38 -39.81
CA GLU A 335 31.39 12.92 -40.92
C GLU A 335 29.93 13.13 -40.54
N PRO A 336 29.20 14.02 -41.21
CA PRO A 336 27.77 14.24 -40.95
C PRO A 336 26.99 12.93 -41.02
N THR A 337 26.38 12.54 -39.89
CA THR A 337 25.66 11.24 -39.75
C THR A 337 24.30 11.46 -39.12
N ASP A 338 23.30 10.82 -39.74
CA ASP A 338 21.90 10.86 -39.29
C ASP A 338 21.63 9.93 -38.13
N TYR A 339 20.97 10.46 -37.12
CA TYR A 339 20.57 9.73 -35.89
C TYR A 339 19.11 9.96 -35.54
N TYR A 340 18.54 9.04 -34.78
CA TYR A 340 17.14 9.06 -34.33
C TYR A 340 17.09 9.11 -32.82
N LEU A 341 16.48 10.17 -32.30
CA LEU A 341 16.44 10.45 -30.85
C LEU A 341 15.11 9.98 -30.26
N GLY A 342 15.18 9.16 -29.21
CA GLY A 342 14.04 8.83 -28.36
C GLY A 342 14.25 9.35 -26.93
N VAL A 343 13.20 9.95 -26.40
CA VAL A 343 13.19 10.53 -25.05
C VAL A 343 12.02 9.94 -24.26
N ASP A 344 12.29 9.35 -23.11
CA ASP A 344 11.29 8.96 -22.13
C ASP A 344 11.47 9.81 -20.87
N SER A 345 10.57 10.78 -20.69
CA SER A 345 10.58 11.69 -19.56
C SER A 345 9.46 11.33 -18.57
N GLY A 346 9.77 10.45 -17.63
CA GLY A 346 8.86 10.05 -16.57
C GLY A 346 8.76 11.07 -15.43
N SER A 347 8.02 10.73 -14.37
CA SER A 347 7.83 11.57 -13.19
C SER A 347 9.11 11.78 -12.37
N THR A 348 10.02 10.82 -12.38
CA THR A 348 11.25 10.82 -11.54
C THR A 348 12.54 10.76 -12.34
N THR A 349 12.50 10.28 -13.58
CA THR A 349 13.68 10.04 -14.40
C THR A 349 13.44 10.46 -15.84
N THR A 350 14.49 10.97 -16.47
CA THR A 350 14.56 11.21 -17.92
C THR A 350 15.61 10.28 -18.51
N LYS A 351 15.25 9.64 -19.60
CA LYS A 351 16.08 8.69 -20.34
C LYS A 351 16.13 9.09 -21.79
N ILE A 352 17.29 8.99 -22.40
CA ILE A 352 17.44 9.21 -23.83
C ILE A 352 18.15 8.04 -24.48
N ILE A 353 17.80 7.78 -25.73
CA ILE A 353 18.48 6.85 -26.63
C ILE A 353 18.66 7.51 -27.97
N LEU A 354 19.85 7.35 -28.53
CA LEU A 354 20.18 7.72 -29.88
C LEU A 354 20.45 6.46 -30.69
N LEU A 355 19.75 6.30 -31.79
CA LEU A 355 19.91 5.18 -32.74
C LEU A 355 20.60 5.66 -34.03
N ASN A 356 21.40 4.79 -34.64
CA ASN A 356 21.86 4.95 -36.02
C ASN A 356 20.78 4.45 -36.99
N SER A 357 21.04 4.55 -38.30
CA SER A 357 20.14 4.11 -39.38
C SER A 357 19.86 2.59 -39.37
N GLU A 358 20.69 1.79 -38.71
CA GLU A 358 20.51 0.35 -38.56
C GLU A 358 19.71 -0.03 -37.28
N GLY A 359 19.26 0.96 -36.51
CA GLY A 359 18.53 0.77 -35.27
C GLY A 359 19.41 0.33 -34.07
N GLN A 360 20.74 0.50 -34.19
CA GLN A 360 21.68 0.20 -33.11
C GLN A 360 21.80 1.41 -32.18
N ILE A 361 21.91 1.16 -30.88
CA ILE A 361 22.10 2.22 -29.88
C ILE A 361 23.56 2.72 -29.97
N VAL A 362 23.74 4.00 -30.27
CA VAL A 362 25.04 4.66 -30.29
C VAL A 362 25.30 5.53 -29.05
N TYR A 363 24.22 5.96 -28.38
CA TYR A 363 24.30 6.70 -27.12
C TYR A 363 23.05 6.45 -26.28
N SER A 364 23.21 6.39 -24.98
CA SER A 364 22.10 6.37 -24.02
C SER A 364 22.49 7.10 -22.75
N ASP A 365 21.50 7.74 -22.13
CA ASP A 365 21.66 8.34 -20.81
C ASP A 365 20.41 8.10 -19.96
N TYR A 366 20.64 7.95 -18.67
CA TYR A 366 19.60 7.72 -17.66
C TYR A 366 19.90 8.58 -16.43
N ARG A 367 19.05 9.53 -16.14
CA ARG A 367 19.23 10.42 -14.98
C ARG A 367 17.94 10.70 -14.23
N ARG A 368 18.09 11.03 -12.94
CA ARG A 368 16.99 11.57 -12.14
C ARG A 368 16.71 13.00 -12.59
N ASN A 369 15.42 13.34 -12.73
CA ASN A 369 15.00 14.69 -13.13
C ASN A 369 14.67 15.61 -11.95
N GLU A 370 14.63 15.10 -10.72
CA GLU A 370 14.41 15.87 -9.48
C GLU A 370 13.23 16.88 -9.59
N GLY A 371 12.23 16.55 -10.42
CA GLY A 371 11.08 17.38 -10.72
C GLY A 371 11.28 18.37 -11.88
N ASP A 372 12.46 18.40 -12.52
CA ASP A 372 12.80 19.27 -13.65
C ASP A 372 13.23 18.46 -14.88
N SER A 373 12.24 18.03 -15.65
CA SER A 373 12.46 17.26 -16.89
C SER A 373 13.20 18.06 -17.96
N PHE A 374 13.01 19.39 -18.00
CA PHE A 374 13.67 20.27 -18.95
C PHE A 374 15.19 20.27 -18.76
N ASN A 375 15.63 20.57 -17.55
CA ASN A 375 17.05 20.61 -17.24
C ASN A 375 17.69 19.21 -17.29
N ALA A 376 16.95 18.15 -16.94
CA ALA A 376 17.45 16.79 -17.10
C ALA A 376 17.72 16.44 -18.57
N PHE A 377 16.79 16.72 -19.47
CA PHE A 377 16.97 16.50 -20.90
C PHE A 377 18.09 17.37 -21.47
N TYR A 378 18.10 18.67 -21.13
CA TYR A 378 19.14 19.59 -21.57
C TYR A 378 20.55 19.10 -21.18
N ALA A 379 20.72 18.68 -19.93
CA ALA A 379 21.99 18.14 -19.44
C ALA A 379 22.39 16.82 -20.14
N SER A 380 21.43 15.97 -20.49
CA SER A 380 21.70 14.76 -21.28
C SER A 380 22.21 15.09 -22.69
N MET A 381 21.57 16.05 -23.35
CA MET A 381 22.00 16.48 -24.68
C MET A 381 23.36 17.21 -24.62
N GLN A 382 23.57 18.03 -23.62
CA GLN A 382 24.87 18.68 -23.40
C GLN A 382 25.99 17.65 -23.21
N GLN A 383 25.75 16.60 -22.43
CA GLN A 383 26.70 15.52 -22.24
C GLN A 383 26.99 14.76 -23.55
N LEU A 384 25.97 14.48 -24.35
CA LEU A 384 26.12 13.89 -25.68
C LEU A 384 27.07 14.73 -26.54
N TYR A 385 26.79 16.02 -26.71
CA TYR A 385 27.60 16.91 -27.54
C TYR A 385 29.01 17.17 -27.00
N GLN A 386 29.20 17.08 -25.68
CA GLN A 386 30.54 17.15 -25.05
C GLN A 386 31.35 15.86 -25.20
N SER A 387 30.71 14.73 -25.49
CA SER A 387 31.38 13.42 -25.63
C SER A 387 32.01 13.19 -26.99
N VAL A 388 31.79 14.08 -27.97
CA VAL A 388 32.23 13.97 -29.36
C VAL A 388 33.17 15.12 -29.72
N ALA A 389 34.05 14.90 -30.69
CA ALA A 389 35.01 15.90 -31.16
C ALA A 389 34.39 16.90 -32.11
N TYR A 390 33.43 16.45 -32.91
CA TYR A 390 32.74 17.25 -33.96
C TYR A 390 31.21 17.19 -33.76
N PRO A 391 30.66 17.93 -32.76
CA PRO A 391 29.23 17.91 -32.46
C PRO A 391 28.33 18.29 -33.63
N GLU A 392 28.80 19.12 -34.55
CA GLU A 392 28.09 19.55 -35.78
C GLU A 392 27.80 18.39 -36.75
N ASN A 393 28.51 17.29 -36.64
CA ASN A 393 28.31 16.10 -37.46
C ASN A 393 27.24 15.15 -36.89
N ILE A 394 26.75 15.41 -35.68
CA ILE A 394 25.64 14.66 -35.07
C ILE A 394 24.32 15.28 -35.54
N ILE A 395 23.70 14.68 -36.55
CA ILE A 395 22.44 15.18 -37.11
C ILE A 395 21.27 14.38 -36.52
N ILE A 396 20.41 15.04 -35.74
CA ILE A 396 19.16 14.43 -35.28
C ILE A 396 18.13 14.56 -36.39
N SER A 397 18.00 13.53 -37.23
CA SER A 397 17.09 13.53 -38.37
C SER A 397 15.62 13.47 -37.95
N ARG A 398 15.31 12.74 -36.91
CA ARG A 398 13.99 12.64 -36.30
C ARG A 398 14.12 12.43 -34.80
N SER A 399 13.12 12.93 -34.07
CA SER A 399 13.06 12.86 -32.61
C SER A 399 11.66 12.55 -32.11
N CYS A 400 11.55 11.77 -31.04
CA CYS A 400 10.28 11.43 -30.44
C CYS A 400 10.37 11.45 -28.92
N ALA A 401 9.43 12.15 -28.27
CA ALA A 401 9.28 12.16 -26.83
C ALA A 401 8.09 11.30 -26.37
N THR A 402 8.21 10.76 -25.15
CA THR A 402 7.15 10.04 -24.43
C THR A 402 7.24 10.28 -22.93
N GLY A 403 6.24 9.81 -22.18
CA GLY A 403 6.16 9.98 -20.72
C GLY A 403 5.50 11.29 -20.29
N TYR A 404 5.50 11.56 -18.98
CA TYR A 404 4.83 12.75 -18.39
C TYR A 404 5.38 14.08 -18.91
N GLY A 405 6.67 14.13 -19.26
CA GLY A 405 7.33 15.32 -19.79
C GLY A 405 7.21 15.48 -21.29
N GLU A 406 6.51 14.58 -21.99
CA GLU A 406 6.43 14.54 -23.47
C GLU A 406 6.08 15.89 -24.09
N SER A 407 4.95 16.46 -23.70
CA SER A 407 4.43 17.71 -24.28
C SER A 407 5.34 18.91 -24.00
N LEU A 408 5.91 18.98 -22.78
CA LEU A 408 6.87 20.02 -22.41
C LEU A 408 8.12 19.94 -23.25
N LEU A 409 8.75 18.75 -23.34
CA LEU A 409 10.00 18.58 -24.08
C LEU A 409 9.81 18.75 -25.58
N LYS A 410 8.71 18.20 -26.12
CA LYS A 410 8.37 18.38 -27.52
C LYS A 410 8.27 19.87 -27.90
N THR A 411 7.58 20.65 -27.08
CA THR A 411 7.40 22.08 -27.35
C THR A 411 8.69 22.87 -27.13
N ALA A 412 9.39 22.63 -26.01
CA ALA A 412 10.57 23.40 -25.63
C ALA A 412 11.78 23.16 -26.56
N PHE A 413 11.94 21.94 -27.05
CA PHE A 413 13.08 21.54 -27.90
C PHE A 413 12.70 21.27 -29.35
N ASN A 414 11.45 21.56 -29.73
CA ASN A 414 10.91 21.38 -31.09
C ASN A 414 11.12 19.94 -31.62
N LEU A 415 10.82 18.94 -30.77
CA LEU A 415 10.92 17.54 -31.17
C LEU A 415 9.79 17.19 -32.18
N ASP A 416 10.09 16.29 -33.13
CA ASP A 416 9.18 15.99 -34.24
C ASP A 416 7.91 15.30 -33.78
N TYR A 417 8.03 14.29 -32.91
CA TYR A 417 6.92 13.46 -32.45
C TYR A 417 6.75 13.47 -30.95
N GLY A 418 5.51 13.31 -30.51
CA GLY A 418 5.15 12.97 -29.15
C GLY A 418 4.17 11.78 -29.18
N ILE A 419 4.45 10.74 -28.45
CA ILE A 419 3.60 9.54 -28.37
C ILE A 419 3.29 9.17 -26.93
N VAL A 420 2.13 8.56 -26.73
CA VAL A 420 1.78 8.04 -25.41
C VAL A 420 2.75 6.91 -25.00
N GLU A 421 3.08 6.86 -23.74
CA GLU A 421 4.11 5.95 -23.18
C GLU A 421 3.81 4.48 -23.49
N THR A 422 2.54 4.09 -23.45
CA THR A 422 2.10 2.73 -23.81
C THR A 422 2.43 2.35 -25.25
N MET A 423 2.42 3.31 -26.20
CA MET A 423 2.83 3.08 -27.59
C MET A 423 4.34 2.92 -27.70
N ALA A 424 5.13 3.72 -26.97
CA ALA A 424 6.57 3.56 -26.95
C ALA A 424 6.97 2.17 -26.41
N HIS A 425 6.44 1.78 -25.28
CA HIS A 425 6.68 0.46 -24.70
C HIS A 425 6.21 -0.68 -25.60
N PHE A 426 5.06 -0.55 -26.26
CA PHE A 426 4.57 -1.54 -27.22
C PHE A 426 5.48 -1.65 -28.45
N THR A 427 5.94 -0.53 -29.01
CA THR A 427 6.87 -0.50 -30.14
C THR A 427 8.16 -1.24 -29.79
N ALA A 428 8.73 -0.98 -28.61
CA ALA A 428 9.90 -1.66 -28.11
C ALA A 428 9.66 -3.16 -27.86
N ALA A 429 8.52 -3.54 -27.29
CA ALA A 429 8.20 -4.95 -27.04
C ALA A 429 8.04 -5.74 -28.34
N LYS A 430 7.42 -5.13 -29.37
CA LYS A 430 7.22 -5.73 -30.68
C LYS A 430 8.54 -5.92 -31.44
N SER A 431 9.53 -5.05 -31.24
CA SER A 431 10.86 -5.23 -31.81
C SER A 431 11.62 -6.41 -31.18
N ILE A 432 11.38 -6.68 -29.89
CA ILE A 432 11.93 -7.84 -29.17
C ILE A 432 11.22 -9.13 -29.59
N ASN A 433 9.90 -9.13 -29.57
CA ASN A 433 9.09 -10.28 -29.95
C ASN A 433 7.86 -9.84 -30.75
N PRO A 434 7.87 -10.08 -32.08
CA PRO A 434 6.74 -9.73 -32.95
C PRO A 434 5.41 -10.37 -32.56
N ASN A 435 5.45 -11.51 -31.84
CA ASN A 435 4.28 -12.27 -31.39
C ASN A 435 3.90 -11.96 -29.94
N VAL A 436 4.41 -10.87 -29.34
CA VAL A 436 4.11 -10.50 -27.96
C VAL A 436 2.59 -10.47 -27.74
N SER A 437 2.14 -11.21 -26.70
CA SER A 437 0.73 -11.28 -26.28
C SER A 437 0.45 -10.42 -25.03
N PHE A 438 1.48 -10.22 -24.21
CA PHE A 438 1.38 -9.44 -23.00
C PHE A 438 2.68 -8.72 -22.69
N LEU A 439 2.55 -7.45 -22.35
CA LEU A 439 3.66 -6.60 -21.93
C LEU A 439 3.38 -6.08 -20.52
N LEU A 440 4.32 -6.31 -19.61
CA LEU A 440 4.30 -5.75 -18.28
C LEU A 440 5.47 -4.79 -18.10
N ASP A 441 5.17 -3.52 -17.96
CA ASP A 441 6.11 -2.49 -17.58
C ASP A 441 5.95 -2.15 -16.10
N ILE A 442 7.04 -2.22 -15.32
CA ILE A 442 7.05 -1.81 -13.92
C ILE A 442 8.13 -0.76 -13.73
N GLY A 443 7.68 0.49 -13.63
CA GLY A 443 8.50 1.64 -13.32
C GLY A 443 8.79 1.80 -11.82
N GLY A 444 9.36 2.94 -11.48
CA GLY A 444 9.60 3.31 -10.08
C GLY A 444 8.33 3.62 -9.31
N GLN A 445 7.36 4.29 -9.92
CA GLN A 445 6.13 4.77 -9.26
C GLN A 445 4.84 4.32 -9.93
N ASP A 446 4.91 3.78 -11.12
CA ASP A 446 3.78 3.32 -11.91
C ASP A 446 3.99 1.91 -12.45
N MET A 447 2.94 1.34 -12.99
CA MET A 447 2.93 0.04 -13.63
C MET A 447 1.92 0.06 -14.77
N LYS A 448 2.29 -0.51 -15.90
CA LYS A 448 1.42 -0.66 -17.07
C LYS A 448 1.39 -2.12 -17.51
N ALA A 449 0.19 -2.64 -17.68
CA ALA A 449 -0.06 -3.97 -18.24
C ALA A 449 -0.80 -3.82 -19.55
N ILE A 450 -0.19 -4.26 -20.65
CA ILE A 450 -0.70 -4.09 -22.00
C ILE A 450 -1.00 -5.48 -22.58
N PHE A 451 -2.25 -5.73 -22.87
CA PHE A 451 -2.72 -6.96 -23.50
C PHE A 451 -2.78 -6.76 -25.01
N ILE A 452 -2.20 -7.68 -25.75
CA ILE A 452 -1.99 -7.58 -27.18
C ILE A 452 -2.66 -8.77 -27.87
N GLU A 453 -3.54 -8.49 -28.82
CA GLU A 453 -4.21 -9.50 -29.64
C GLU A 453 -4.06 -9.13 -31.13
N ASN A 454 -3.75 -10.11 -31.94
CA ASN A 454 -3.56 -9.94 -33.39
C ASN A 454 -2.57 -8.81 -33.76
N GLY A 455 -1.51 -8.64 -32.93
CA GLY A 455 -0.46 -7.64 -33.17
C GLY A 455 -0.88 -6.20 -32.85
N SER A 456 -2.01 -5.99 -32.16
CA SER A 456 -2.55 -4.69 -31.75
C SER A 456 -2.88 -4.67 -30.28
N ILE A 457 -2.81 -3.49 -29.66
CA ILE A 457 -3.19 -3.31 -28.26
C ILE A 457 -4.70 -3.51 -28.13
N HIS A 458 -5.10 -4.47 -27.28
CA HIS A 458 -6.50 -4.80 -27.00
C HIS A 458 -7.00 -4.15 -25.70
N ARG A 459 -6.19 -4.24 -24.61
CA ARG A 459 -6.54 -3.71 -23.30
C ARG A 459 -5.29 -3.16 -22.60
N ILE A 460 -5.47 -2.09 -21.86
CA ILE A 460 -4.41 -1.50 -21.02
C ILE A 460 -4.95 -1.36 -19.60
N GLU A 461 -4.16 -1.80 -18.63
CA GLU A 461 -4.38 -1.55 -17.21
C GLU A 461 -3.21 -0.76 -16.65
N ILE A 462 -3.49 0.36 -16.01
CA ILE A 462 -2.47 1.27 -15.47
C ILE A 462 -2.66 1.44 -13.97
N ASN A 463 -1.57 1.43 -13.25
CA ASN A 463 -1.53 1.78 -11.83
C ASN A 463 -0.56 2.94 -11.60
N GLU A 464 -1.09 4.13 -11.46
CA GLU A 464 -0.36 5.36 -11.11
C GLU A 464 -0.64 5.81 -9.67
N ALA A 465 -1.62 5.17 -9.02
CA ALA A 465 -2.13 5.60 -7.73
C ALA A 465 -1.53 4.86 -6.53
N CYS A 466 -0.87 3.72 -6.76
CA CYS A 466 -0.41 2.86 -5.67
C CYS A 466 0.98 2.29 -5.93
N SER A 467 1.93 2.60 -5.05
CA SER A 467 3.31 2.13 -5.15
C SER A 467 3.49 0.62 -4.90
N SER A 468 2.49 -0.09 -4.39
CA SER A 468 2.64 -1.49 -3.95
C SER A 468 2.89 -2.52 -5.06
N GLY A 469 2.80 -2.12 -6.32
CA GLY A 469 3.18 -2.93 -7.48
C GLY A 469 4.36 -2.35 -8.24
N CYS A 470 5.11 -1.39 -7.69
CA CYS A 470 6.15 -0.62 -8.37
C CYS A 470 7.51 -0.75 -7.68
N GLY A 471 8.57 -0.29 -8.32
CA GLY A 471 9.95 -0.36 -7.80
C GLY A 471 10.15 0.36 -6.48
N SER A 472 9.49 1.51 -6.27
CA SER A 472 9.55 2.27 -5.02
C SER A 472 9.08 1.49 -3.79
N PHE A 473 8.26 0.48 -3.97
CA PHE A 473 7.85 -0.43 -2.90
C PHE A 473 9.06 -1.21 -2.34
N ILE A 474 9.87 -1.80 -3.22
CA ILE A 474 11.07 -2.55 -2.83
C ILE A 474 12.14 -1.60 -2.28
N GLU A 475 12.37 -0.45 -2.94
CA GLU A 475 13.33 0.55 -2.48
C GLU A 475 13.01 1.03 -1.06
N THR A 476 11.73 1.30 -0.77
CA THR A 476 11.30 1.72 0.56
C THR A 476 11.67 0.71 1.65
N PHE A 477 11.47 -0.58 1.40
CA PHE A 477 11.74 -1.60 2.41
C PHE A 477 13.20 -2.03 2.47
N ALA A 478 13.93 -2.03 1.35
CA ALA A 478 15.37 -2.23 1.34
C ALA A 478 16.05 -1.15 2.21
N ASN A 479 15.71 0.12 1.99
CA ASN A 479 16.21 1.25 2.78
C ASN A 479 15.81 1.17 4.26
N MET A 480 14.57 0.76 4.56
CA MET A 480 14.10 0.59 5.95
C MET A 480 14.87 -0.52 6.70
N LEU A 481 15.28 -1.55 5.98
CA LEU A 481 16.07 -2.65 6.52
C LEU A 481 17.58 -2.39 6.44
N ASN A 482 18.00 -1.20 5.96
CA ASN A 482 19.39 -0.76 5.78
C ASN A 482 20.20 -1.61 4.79
N TYR A 483 19.58 -2.04 3.69
CA TYR A 483 20.25 -2.74 2.60
C TYR A 483 20.20 -1.93 1.31
N PRO A 484 21.28 -1.94 0.50
CA PRO A 484 21.21 -1.49 -0.89
C PRO A 484 20.20 -2.33 -1.68
N VAL A 485 19.44 -1.69 -2.58
CA VAL A 485 18.39 -2.38 -3.35
C VAL A 485 18.92 -3.57 -4.13
N ALA A 486 20.12 -3.46 -4.72
CA ALA A 486 20.76 -4.54 -5.47
C ALA A 486 21.13 -5.75 -4.58
N GLU A 487 21.60 -5.49 -3.37
CA GLU A 487 21.89 -6.54 -2.40
C GLU A 487 20.61 -7.21 -1.91
N PHE A 488 19.58 -6.42 -1.58
CA PHE A 488 18.27 -6.92 -1.18
C PHE A 488 17.64 -7.82 -2.26
N ALA A 489 17.79 -7.44 -3.53
CA ALA A 489 17.37 -8.25 -4.68
C ALA A 489 18.12 -9.58 -4.78
N ARG A 490 19.45 -9.56 -4.53
CA ARG A 490 20.29 -10.78 -4.55
C ARG A 490 19.93 -11.72 -3.41
N MET A 491 19.72 -11.18 -2.19
CA MET A 491 19.29 -11.96 -1.02
C MET A 491 17.97 -12.68 -1.31
N ALA A 492 17.01 -12.01 -1.94
CA ALA A 492 15.73 -12.61 -2.30
C ALA A 492 15.87 -13.87 -3.18
N CYS A 493 16.86 -13.91 -4.08
CA CYS A 493 17.08 -15.06 -4.95
C CYS A 493 17.44 -16.34 -4.18
N PHE A 494 18.07 -16.21 -3.01
CA PHE A 494 18.61 -17.35 -2.25
C PHE A 494 17.90 -17.60 -0.92
N ALA A 495 16.71 -17.01 -0.74
CA ALA A 495 15.86 -17.25 0.42
C ALA A 495 15.40 -18.72 0.49
N HIS A 496 15.53 -19.32 1.66
CA HIS A 496 15.16 -20.73 1.86
C HIS A 496 13.66 -20.90 2.15
N HIS A 497 13.06 -19.96 2.86
CA HIS A 497 11.67 -20.01 3.31
C HIS A 497 10.96 -18.67 3.08
N PRO A 498 10.77 -18.24 1.81
CA PRO A 498 10.17 -16.95 1.51
C PRO A 498 8.85 -16.75 2.26
N TYR A 499 8.75 -15.64 2.99
CA TYR A 499 7.58 -15.36 3.81
C TYR A 499 6.47 -14.72 2.97
N ASP A 500 5.23 -15.24 3.04
CA ASP A 500 4.10 -14.64 2.32
C ASP A 500 3.64 -13.34 2.98
N LEU A 501 4.05 -12.23 2.39
CA LEU A 501 3.65 -10.89 2.80
C LEU A 501 2.24 -10.50 2.31
N GLY A 502 1.65 -11.28 1.38
CA GLY A 502 0.34 -11.00 0.78
C GLY A 502 0.34 -9.80 -0.16
N THR A 503 -0.84 -9.20 -0.35
CA THR A 503 -1.10 -8.08 -1.27
C THR A 503 -1.53 -6.83 -0.50
N ARG A 504 -0.63 -6.23 0.27
CA ARG A 504 -0.94 -5.04 1.06
C ARG A 504 -0.29 -3.78 0.50
N CYS A 505 -0.86 -2.62 0.84
CA CYS A 505 -0.26 -1.32 0.60
C CYS A 505 1.08 -1.20 1.34
N THR A 506 2.01 -0.42 0.79
CA THR A 506 3.35 -0.17 1.34
C THR A 506 3.32 0.22 2.82
N VAL A 507 2.37 1.08 3.22
CA VAL A 507 2.26 1.54 4.62
C VAL A 507 1.85 0.40 5.55
N PHE A 508 0.89 -0.41 5.16
CA PHE A 508 0.44 -1.57 5.94
C PHE A 508 1.44 -2.72 5.96
N MET A 509 2.30 -2.79 4.96
CA MET A 509 3.33 -3.80 4.86
C MET A 509 4.35 -3.71 6.01
N ASN A 510 4.57 -2.52 6.59
CA ASN A 510 5.42 -2.33 7.77
C ASN A 510 5.01 -3.25 8.94
N SER A 511 3.71 -3.32 9.21
CA SER A 511 3.19 -4.19 10.27
C SER A 511 3.43 -5.67 9.95
N LYS A 512 3.28 -6.04 8.67
CA LYS A 512 3.50 -7.42 8.21
C LYS A 512 4.97 -7.82 8.26
N VAL A 513 5.87 -6.94 7.87
CA VAL A 513 7.33 -7.15 7.98
C VAL A 513 7.74 -7.33 9.44
N LYS A 514 7.28 -6.46 10.34
CA LYS A 514 7.54 -6.60 11.77
C LYS A 514 6.99 -7.91 12.33
N GLN A 515 5.83 -8.36 11.85
CA GLN A 515 5.26 -9.66 12.21
C GLN A 515 6.17 -10.80 11.72
N ALA A 516 6.56 -10.80 10.44
CA ALA A 516 7.45 -11.81 9.86
C ALA A 516 8.77 -11.93 10.65
N MET A 517 9.41 -10.79 10.97
CA MET A 517 10.63 -10.78 11.79
C MET A 517 10.43 -11.37 13.18
N ARG A 518 9.28 -11.13 13.83
CA ARG A 518 8.95 -11.72 15.14
C ARG A 518 8.68 -13.22 15.06
N GLU A 519 8.17 -13.68 13.95
CA GLU A 519 7.96 -15.10 13.65
C GLU A 519 9.25 -15.80 13.20
N GLY A 520 10.38 -15.07 13.16
CA GLY A 520 11.71 -15.61 12.88
C GLY A 520 12.08 -15.66 11.40
N ALA A 521 11.34 -15.00 10.52
CA ALA A 521 11.71 -14.88 9.12
C ALA A 521 13.03 -14.09 8.98
N SER A 522 13.94 -14.60 8.16
CA SER A 522 15.20 -13.91 7.82
C SER A 522 14.93 -12.71 6.90
N VAL A 523 15.92 -11.82 6.76
CA VAL A 523 15.81 -10.71 5.81
C VAL A 523 15.70 -11.22 4.38
N ASP A 524 16.39 -12.32 4.04
CA ASP A 524 16.33 -13.00 2.73
C ASP A 524 14.90 -13.49 2.43
N ASP A 525 14.25 -14.14 3.41
CA ASP A 525 12.87 -14.63 3.30
C ASP A 525 11.87 -13.49 3.12
N ILE A 526 12.10 -12.38 3.82
CA ILE A 526 11.31 -11.15 3.67
C ILE A 526 11.52 -10.52 2.29
N ALA A 527 12.78 -10.46 1.81
CA ALA A 527 13.11 -9.91 0.49
C ALA A 527 12.45 -10.71 -0.65
N ALA A 528 12.49 -12.06 -0.56
CA ALA A 528 11.78 -12.92 -1.50
C ALA A 528 10.26 -12.74 -1.41
N GLY A 529 9.72 -12.61 -0.20
CA GLY A 529 8.32 -12.30 0.04
C GLY A 529 7.89 -10.99 -0.64
N PHE A 530 8.75 -9.97 -0.67
CA PHE A 530 8.50 -8.73 -1.41
C PHE A 530 8.44 -8.95 -2.92
N SER A 531 9.34 -9.76 -3.48
CA SER A 531 9.32 -10.08 -4.92
C SER A 531 7.99 -10.71 -5.34
N TYR A 532 7.50 -11.68 -4.57
CA TYR A 532 6.17 -12.25 -4.77
C TYR A 532 5.05 -11.24 -4.56
N SER A 533 5.15 -10.39 -3.54
CA SER A 533 4.11 -9.39 -3.22
C SER A 533 3.93 -8.35 -4.32
N VAL A 534 5.02 -7.87 -4.94
CA VAL A 534 4.96 -6.97 -6.11
C VAL A 534 4.15 -7.61 -7.22
N ILE A 535 4.49 -8.83 -7.61
CA ILE A 535 3.80 -9.55 -8.69
C ILE A 535 2.35 -9.88 -8.32
N LYS A 536 2.07 -10.33 -7.08
CA LYS A 536 0.68 -10.52 -6.60
C LYS A 536 -0.14 -9.23 -6.71
N ASN A 537 0.44 -8.09 -6.32
CA ASN A 537 -0.23 -6.79 -6.45
C ASN A 537 -0.52 -6.44 -7.92
N CYS A 538 0.44 -6.65 -8.81
CA CYS A 538 0.24 -6.43 -10.25
C CYS A 538 -0.88 -7.31 -10.80
N LEU A 539 -0.75 -8.63 -10.65
CA LEU A 539 -1.66 -9.60 -11.27
C LEU A 539 -3.09 -9.53 -10.70
N PHE A 540 -3.22 -9.53 -9.37
CA PHE A 540 -4.51 -9.75 -8.74
C PHE A 540 -5.21 -8.47 -8.27
N LYS A 541 -4.45 -7.46 -7.86
CA LYS A 541 -5.04 -6.23 -7.34
C LYS A 541 -5.25 -5.17 -8.42
N VAL A 542 -4.26 -4.97 -9.29
CA VAL A 542 -4.34 -3.96 -10.37
C VAL A 542 -5.08 -4.53 -11.56
N MET A 543 -4.57 -5.58 -12.17
CA MET A 543 -5.17 -6.19 -13.35
C MET A 543 -6.45 -6.97 -13.05
N LYS A 544 -6.69 -7.35 -11.78
CA LYS A 544 -7.82 -8.18 -11.35
C LYS A 544 -7.94 -9.45 -12.17
N LEU A 545 -6.80 -10.04 -12.52
CA LEU A 545 -6.69 -11.19 -13.37
C LEU A 545 -7.47 -12.38 -12.76
N ARG A 546 -8.36 -12.98 -13.54
CA ARG A 546 -9.14 -14.13 -13.12
C ARG A 546 -8.51 -15.44 -13.56
N ASN A 547 -7.83 -15.41 -14.71
CA ASN A 547 -7.18 -16.56 -15.29
C ASN A 547 -5.81 -16.15 -15.86
N ILE A 548 -4.76 -16.85 -15.48
CA ILE A 548 -3.39 -16.60 -15.96
C ILE A 548 -3.27 -16.78 -17.47
N ASN A 549 -4.09 -17.63 -18.08
CA ASN A 549 -4.10 -17.82 -19.53
C ASN A 549 -4.48 -16.57 -20.34
N GLU A 550 -5.07 -15.56 -19.71
CA GLU A 550 -5.33 -14.25 -20.34
C GLU A 550 -4.03 -13.53 -20.76
N LEU A 551 -2.88 -13.87 -20.18
CA LEU A 551 -1.58 -13.29 -20.53
C LEU A 551 -1.04 -13.81 -21.87
N GLY A 552 -1.55 -14.94 -22.36
CA GLY A 552 -1.02 -15.61 -23.54
C GLY A 552 0.36 -16.24 -23.28
N ASN A 553 1.04 -16.61 -24.38
CA ASN A 553 2.29 -17.40 -24.29
C ASN A 553 3.58 -16.56 -24.42
N TYR A 554 3.48 -15.31 -24.87
CA TYR A 554 4.63 -14.45 -25.18
C TYR A 554 4.60 -13.20 -24.31
N ILE A 555 5.19 -13.32 -23.12
CA ILE A 555 5.26 -12.24 -22.13
C ILE A 555 6.57 -11.49 -22.30
N VAL A 556 6.52 -10.18 -22.49
CA VAL A 556 7.67 -9.28 -22.45
C VAL A 556 7.59 -8.42 -21.19
N VAL A 557 8.71 -8.23 -20.51
CA VAL A 557 8.80 -7.35 -19.34
C VAL A 557 9.74 -6.18 -19.58
N GLN A 558 9.36 -5.01 -19.10
CA GLN A 558 10.08 -3.75 -19.24
C GLN A 558 10.06 -2.96 -17.92
N GLY A 559 10.81 -1.87 -17.85
CA GLY A 559 10.92 -1.03 -16.67
C GLY A 559 12.06 -1.41 -15.73
N GLY A 560 12.56 -0.42 -15.00
CA GLY A 560 13.76 -0.56 -14.16
C GLY A 560 13.62 -1.58 -13.03
N THR A 561 12.40 -1.88 -12.60
CA THR A 561 12.11 -2.89 -11.58
C THR A 561 12.51 -4.30 -12.02
N PHE A 562 12.49 -4.59 -13.31
CA PHE A 562 12.91 -5.89 -13.86
C PHE A 562 14.43 -6.08 -14.00
N ARG A 563 15.25 -5.09 -13.62
CA ARG A 563 16.66 -5.34 -13.29
C ARG A 563 16.83 -6.28 -12.09
N ASN A 564 15.80 -6.34 -11.24
CA ASN A 564 15.74 -7.28 -10.13
C ASN A 564 15.27 -8.67 -10.62
N LEU A 565 16.21 -9.60 -10.76
CA LEU A 565 15.96 -10.97 -11.25
C LEU A 565 15.04 -11.77 -10.33
N SER A 566 14.97 -11.46 -9.03
CA SER A 566 14.04 -12.13 -8.12
C SER A 566 12.56 -11.84 -8.47
N ILE A 567 12.27 -10.64 -9.01
CA ILE A 567 10.93 -10.27 -9.49
C ILE A 567 10.60 -10.99 -10.80
N VAL A 568 11.57 -11.07 -11.72
CA VAL A 568 11.43 -11.82 -12.96
C VAL A 568 11.08 -13.28 -12.65
N ARG A 569 11.83 -13.89 -11.73
CA ARG A 569 11.61 -15.28 -11.33
C ARG A 569 10.27 -15.48 -10.62
N ALA A 570 9.88 -14.55 -9.73
CA ALA A 570 8.57 -14.57 -9.07
C ALA A 570 7.42 -14.53 -10.08
N LEU A 571 7.52 -13.70 -11.12
CA LEU A 571 6.54 -13.64 -12.20
C LEU A 571 6.44 -14.98 -12.93
N GLU A 572 7.57 -15.57 -13.33
CA GLU A 572 7.61 -16.87 -14.01
C GLU A 572 6.98 -17.99 -13.16
N LEU A 573 7.33 -18.05 -11.88
CA LEU A 573 6.80 -19.07 -10.97
C LEU A 573 5.28 -18.91 -10.77
N MET A 574 4.79 -17.68 -10.72
CA MET A 574 3.35 -17.41 -10.52
C MET A 574 2.53 -17.61 -11.78
N THR A 575 3.11 -17.36 -12.95
CA THR A 575 2.41 -17.50 -14.24
C THR A 575 2.68 -18.83 -14.92
N ASN A 576 3.66 -19.58 -14.43
CA ASN A 576 4.20 -20.80 -15.08
C ASN A 576 4.57 -20.58 -16.56
N THR A 577 5.10 -19.39 -16.88
CA THR A 577 5.45 -18.97 -18.23
C THR A 577 6.83 -18.32 -18.24
N ASN A 578 7.66 -18.65 -19.22
CA ASN A 578 8.91 -17.91 -19.44
C ASN A 578 8.63 -16.51 -19.94
N VAL A 579 9.31 -15.52 -19.36
CA VAL A 579 9.19 -14.13 -19.79
C VAL A 579 10.42 -13.70 -20.58
N SER A 580 10.22 -12.83 -21.59
CA SER A 580 11.29 -12.23 -22.37
C SER A 580 11.73 -10.91 -21.74
N LEU A 581 13.03 -10.71 -21.62
CA LEU A 581 13.65 -9.54 -20.99
C LEU A 581 14.65 -8.91 -21.97
N SER A 582 14.80 -7.59 -21.99
CA SER A 582 15.93 -6.92 -22.66
C SER A 582 17.12 -6.75 -21.71
N ASN A 583 18.30 -6.54 -22.25
CA ASN A 583 19.48 -6.15 -21.48
C ASN A 583 19.39 -4.71 -20.93
N ILE A 584 18.43 -3.92 -21.38
CA ILE A 584 18.19 -2.52 -20.98
C ILE A 584 16.72 -2.27 -20.61
N PRO A 585 16.12 -3.05 -19.68
CA PRO A 585 14.69 -2.99 -19.43
C PRO A 585 14.20 -1.59 -19.02
N GLU A 586 15.04 -0.80 -18.37
CA GLU A 586 14.73 0.56 -17.90
C GLU A 586 14.73 1.62 -19.02
N LEU A 587 15.35 1.33 -20.15
CA LEU A 587 15.45 2.26 -21.29
C LEU A 587 14.44 1.97 -22.40
N MET A 588 13.58 0.95 -22.22
CA MET A 588 12.71 0.48 -23.30
C MET A 588 11.68 1.53 -23.74
N GLY A 589 11.22 2.42 -22.87
CA GLY A 589 10.38 3.55 -23.27
C GLY A 589 11.07 4.50 -24.24
N ALA A 590 12.31 4.90 -23.91
CA ALA A 590 13.13 5.75 -24.80
C ALA A 590 13.53 5.02 -26.09
N TYR A 591 13.83 3.71 -26.00
CA TYR A 591 14.14 2.89 -27.18
C TYR A 591 12.94 2.78 -28.13
N GLY A 592 11.75 2.55 -27.61
CA GLY A 592 10.53 2.53 -28.41
C GLY A 592 10.19 3.88 -29.04
N ALA A 593 10.44 4.97 -28.34
CA ALA A 593 10.30 6.33 -28.89
C ALA A 593 11.32 6.57 -30.04
N ALA A 594 12.59 6.14 -29.87
CA ALA A 594 13.60 6.25 -30.91
C ALA A 594 13.26 5.40 -32.14
N LEU A 595 12.78 4.16 -31.96
CA LEU A 595 12.28 3.32 -33.05
C LEU A 595 11.08 3.96 -33.77
N TYR A 596 10.19 4.61 -33.03
CA TYR A 596 9.07 5.33 -33.63
C TYR A 596 9.57 6.50 -34.51
N ALA A 597 10.52 7.28 -33.98
CA ALA A 597 11.14 8.36 -34.78
C ALA A 597 11.83 7.84 -36.04
N MET A 598 12.51 6.70 -35.97
CA MET A 598 13.22 6.09 -37.09
C MET A 598 12.25 5.60 -38.21
N ASN A 599 11.05 5.11 -37.84
CA ASN A 599 10.12 4.47 -38.77
C ASN A 599 9.06 5.43 -39.36
N ASN A 600 8.98 6.68 -38.92
CA ASN A 600 7.99 7.68 -39.35
C ASN A 600 8.65 8.95 -39.87
#